data_d3bb98e0ea4d3dd097b31f005da75552
#
_entry.id   d3bb98e0ea4d3dd097b31f005da75552
#
_cell.length_a   1.000
_cell.length_b   1.000
_cell.length_c   1.000
_cell.angle_alpha   90.00
_cell.angle_beta   90.00
_cell.angle_gamma   90.00
#
_symmetry.space_group_name_H-M   'P 1'
#
loop_
_entity.id
_entity.type
_entity.pdbx_description
1 polymer ?
#
loop_
_entity_poly.entity_id
_entity_poly.type
_entity_poly.pdbx_seq_one_letter_code
_entity_poly.pdbx_strand_id
1 'polypeptide(L)'
;MADEKLFDKIIITDSLSEIASEKMEGYLAHALCLDGSMEFDFNGKHFSFGQHDLMIVRKGGLVDNMHIADDFRVMVIYIDSRFVEHCTPQSNYGMKGQLALFMNPVMKLNEAQFALCLQDFHGVKYRYDTIGFVFYEESIRCAVQLMILDFFDFHAYNYGDSSISPQYAVIMNKFLAMLENGDYRNNREVTYYASELCVTAKYLSEICKKTSGHSANFWINRYTILDISRHLRKKEFTFVQLSDLFNFSSPAYFSRYVQRYLGMSPSKTLGIENNKK
;
A
#
# COMPACT_ATOMS: atom_id res chain seq x y z
N MET A 1 -9.03 27.16 -14.38
CA MET A 1 -9.89 26.35 -13.47
C MET A 1 -9.64 24.83 -13.58
N ALA A 2 -9.07 24.29 -14.66
CA ALA A 2 -8.65 22.89 -14.75
C ALA A 2 -7.30 22.62 -14.06
N ASP A 3 -6.40 23.58 -14.06
CA ASP A 3 -5.03 23.44 -13.55
C ASP A 3 -4.94 23.32 -12.02
N GLU A 4 -5.79 24.02 -11.26
CA GLU A 4 -5.79 23.89 -9.78
C GLU A 4 -6.09 22.47 -9.28
N LYS A 5 -6.92 21.73 -10.00
CA LYS A 5 -7.32 20.35 -9.59
C LYS A 5 -6.24 19.30 -9.80
N LEU A 6 -5.21 19.55 -10.63
CA LEU A 6 -4.15 18.60 -10.88
C LEU A 6 -3.00 18.76 -9.88
N PHE A 7 -2.72 19.97 -9.42
CA PHE A 7 -1.71 20.23 -8.39
C PHE A 7 -2.01 19.51 -7.08
N ASP A 8 -3.30 19.30 -6.78
CA ASP A 8 -3.70 18.52 -5.61
C ASP A 8 -3.55 16.99 -5.81
N LYS A 9 -3.31 16.51 -7.04
CA LYS A 9 -3.23 15.08 -7.34
C LYS A 9 -1.80 14.53 -7.35
N ILE A 10 -0.80 15.37 -7.52
CA ILE A 10 0.62 14.99 -7.61
C ILE A 10 1.47 15.93 -6.76
N ILE A 11 2.32 15.37 -5.91
CA ILE A 11 3.28 16.12 -5.10
C ILE A 11 4.66 15.50 -5.36
N ILE A 12 5.62 16.34 -5.79
CA ILE A 12 6.99 15.93 -6.08
C ILE A 12 7.92 16.53 -5.02
N THR A 13 8.74 15.71 -4.40
CA THR A 13 9.64 16.10 -3.31
C THR A 13 10.90 15.23 -3.30
N ASP A 14 11.87 15.61 -2.49
CA ASP A 14 13.09 14.86 -2.18
C ASP A 14 13.09 14.27 -0.75
N SER A 15 11.93 14.20 -0.11
CA SER A 15 11.79 13.74 1.27
C SER A 15 10.64 12.77 1.46
N LEU A 16 10.86 11.76 2.30
CA LEU A 16 9.87 10.79 2.76
C LEU A 16 9.33 11.10 4.18
N SER A 17 9.76 12.20 4.80
CA SER A 17 9.41 12.53 6.18
C SER A 17 7.90 12.60 6.45
N GLU A 18 7.11 12.99 5.46
CA GLU A 18 5.64 13.12 5.56
C GLU A 18 4.87 11.86 5.13
N ILE A 19 5.54 10.77 4.73
CA ILE A 19 4.88 9.60 4.13
C ILE A 19 3.76 9.02 5.00
N ALA A 20 3.91 9.05 6.33
CA ALA A 20 2.93 8.55 7.30
C ALA A 20 1.98 9.64 7.82
N SER A 21 2.08 10.89 7.34
CA SER A 21 1.24 12.01 7.79
C SER A 21 -0.19 11.92 7.26
N GLU A 22 -1.11 12.57 7.95
CA GLU A 22 -2.51 12.68 7.49
C GLU A 22 -2.64 13.41 6.15
N LYS A 23 -1.74 14.36 5.87
CA LYS A 23 -1.69 15.09 4.59
C LYS A 23 -1.49 14.16 3.40
N MET A 24 -0.76 13.04 3.59
CA MET A 24 -0.50 12.04 2.55
C MET A 24 -1.50 10.87 2.58
N GLU A 25 -2.54 10.94 3.41
CA GLU A 25 -3.62 9.95 3.36
C GLU A 25 -4.36 10.05 2.03
N GLY A 26 -4.47 8.92 1.31
CA GLY A 26 -5.04 8.87 -0.04
C GLY A 26 -4.04 8.98 -1.18
N TYR A 27 -2.76 9.25 -0.89
CA TYR A 27 -1.70 9.25 -1.89
C TYR A 27 -0.90 7.93 -1.86
N LEU A 28 -0.46 7.52 -3.05
CA LEU A 28 0.59 6.51 -3.21
C LEU A 28 1.94 7.21 -3.30
N ALA A 29 2.91 6.75 -2.50
CA ALA A 29 4.29 7.21 -2.61
C ALA A 29 5.06 6.32 -3.58
N HIS A 30 5.68 6.91 -4.59
CA HIS A 30 6.65 6.29 -5.47
C HIS A 30 7.99 6.96 -5.19
N ALA A 31 8.97 6.22 -4.70
CA ALA A 31 10.26 6.76 -4.30
C ALA A 31 11.40 5.98 -4.95
N LEU A 32 12.33 6.70 -5.57
CA LEU A 32 13.55 6.15 -6.18
C LEU A 32 14.76 6.61 -5.37
N CYS A 33 15.49 5.68 -4.76
CA CYS A 33 16.70 5.99 -4.02
C CYS A 33 17.87 6.25 -4.98
N LEU A 34 18.43 7.45 -4.91
CA LEU A 34 19.54 7.90 -5.77
C LEU A 34 20.89 7.60 -5.12
N ASP A 35 20.97 7.73 -3.78
CA ASP A 35 22.20 7.54 -3.02
C ASP A 35 21.88 7.25 -1.54
N GLY A 36 22.82 6.65 -0.80
CA GLY A 36 22.65 6.33 0.60
C GLY A 36 21.61 5.24 0.87
N SER A 37 21.02 5.27 2.08
CA SER A 37 20.03 4.28 2.48
C SER A 37 19.09 4.78 3.57
N MET A 38 17.97 4.09 3.72
CA MET A 38 17.00 4.26 4.80
C MET A 38 16.54 2.89 5.29
N GLU A 39 16.47 2.72 6.60
CA GLU A 39 15.83 1.57 7.25
C GLU A 39 14.46 2.00 7.76
N PHE A 40 13.47 1.12 7.64
CA PHE A 40 12.12 1.41 8.10
C PHE A 40 11.32 0.14 8.36
N ASP A 41 10.30 0.27 9.18
CA ASP A 41 9.31 -0.80 9.34
C ASP A 41 8.12 -0.54 8.42
N PHE A 42 7.70 -1.56 7.69
CA PHE A 42 6.49 -1.53 6.89
C PHE A 42 5.62 -2.72 7.26
N ASN A 43 4.41 -2.43 7.70
CA ASN A 43 3.46 -3.47 8.00
C ASN A 43 4.00 -4.46 9.07
N GLY A 44 4.75 -3.93 10.06
CA GLY A 44 5.37 -4.69 11.15
C GLY A 44 6.54 -5.59 10.73
N LYS A 45 7.11 -5.38 9.55
CA LYS A 45 8.35 -6.01 9.08
C LYS A 45 9.38 -4.95 8.79
N HIS A 46 10.63 -5.28 9.07
CA HIS A 46 11.78 -4.42 8.80
C HIS A 46 12.24 -4.52 7.35
N PHE A 47 12.56 -3.36 6.74
CA PHE A 47 13.05 -3.23 5.37
C PHE A 47 14.20 -2.24 5.29
N SER A 48 15.10 -2.51 4.34
CA SER A 48 16.13 -1.58 3.89
C SER A 48 15.76 -1.05 2.50
N PHE A 49 15.93 0.25 2.30
CA PHE A 49 15.71 0.96 1.05
C PHE A 49 16.98 1.74 0.72
N GLY A 50 17.72 1.30 -0.26
CA GLY A 50 19.04 1.81 -0.60
C GLY A 50 19.19 2.17 -2.06
N GLN A 51 20.43 2.53 -2.45
CA GLN A 51 20.75 2.98 -3.80
C GLN A 51 20.21 2.01 -4.86
N HIS A 52 19.62 2.55 -5.92
CA HIS A 52 18.97 1.84 -7.02
C HIS A 52 17.69 1.08 -6.64
N ASP A 53 17.14 1.28 -5.45
CA ASP A 53 15.86 0.68 -5.09
C ASP A 53 14.70 1.59 -5.48
N LEU A 54 13.61 0.97 -5.91
CA LEU A 54 12.29 1.59 -6.06
C LEU A 54 11.42 1.18 -4.89
N MET A 55 10.83 2.15 -4.20
CA MET A 55 9.83 1.91 -3.16
C MET A 55 8.47 2.43 -3.60
N ILE A 56 7.45 1.59 -3.49
CA ILE A 56 6.06 1.97 -3.78
C ILE A 56 5.20 1.66 -2.57
N VAL A 57 4.70 2.70 -1.92
CA VAL A 57 3.86 2.59 -0.72
C VAL A 57 2.44 3.06 -1.04
N ARG A 58 1.49 2.14 -1.01
CA ARG A 58 0.06 2.44 -1.24
C ARG A 58 -0.65 3.03 -0.03
N LYS A 59 -0.16 2.76 1.18
CA LYS A 59 -0.71 3.27 2.45
C LYS A 59 0.44 3.73 3.34
N GLY A 60 0.72 5.03 3.34
CA GLY A 60 1.82 5.63 4.11
C GLY A 60 1.75 5.34 5.61
N GLY A 61 0.55 5.24 6.16
CA GLY A 61 0.34 4.88 7.57
C GLY A 61 0.81 3.47 7.99
N LEU A 62 1.34 2.66 7.05
CA LEU A 62 1.99 1.38 7.34
C LEU A 62 3.50 1.51 7.53
N VAL A 63 4.06 2.69 7.26
CA VAL A 63 5.50 3.00 7.43
C VAL A 63 5.72 3.52 8.84
N ASP A 64 6.69 2.93 9.53
CA ASP A 64 7.08 3.29 10.90
C ASP A 64 8.60 3.23 11.06
N ASN A 65 9.11 3.76 12.17
CA ASN A 65 10.51 3.61 12.61
C ASN A 65 11.53 3.90 11.50
N MET A 66 11.35 5.02 10.79
CA MET A 66 12.28 5.41 9.73
C MET A 66 13.60 5.90 10.33
N HIS A 67 14.68 5.32 9.86
CA HIS A 67 16.07 5.72 10.15
C HIS A 67 16.76 6.07 8.83
N ILE A 68 16.97 7.35 8.60
CA ILE A 68 17.48 7.90 7.35
C ILE A 68 18.97 8.21 7.54
N ALA A 69 19.82 7.67 6.66
CA ALA A 69 21.26 7.98 6.67
C ALA A 69 21.51 9.41 6.17
N ASP A 70 22.62 10.03 6.61
CA ASP A 70 22.95 11.43 6.28
C ASP A 70 23.20 11.66 4.77
N ASP A 71 23.64 10.62 4.07
CA ASP A 71 23.88 10.62 2.62
C ASP A 71 22.67 10.21 1.79
N PHE A 72 21.52 9.92 2.41
CA PHE A 72 20.33 9.47 1.72
C PHE A 72 19.76 10.55 0.79
N ARG A 73 19.65 10.21 -0.49
CA ARG A 73 19.03 11.04 -1.52
C ARG A 73 17.95 10.26 -2.26
N VAL A 74 16.79 10.86 -2.39
CA VAL A 74 15.61 10.21 -2.96
C VAL A 74 14.82 11.17 -3.84
N MET A 75 14.24 10.67 -4.92
CA MET A 75 13.15 11.35 -5.63
C MET A 75 11.82 10.70 -5.23
N VAL A 76 10.85 11.51 -4.86
CA VAL A 76 9.53 11.02 -4.42
C VAL A 76 8.43 11.69 -5.23
N ILE A 77 7.52 10.88 -5.74
CA ILE A 77 6.29 11.33 -6.39
C ILE A 77 5.12 10.74 -5.62
N TYR A 78 4.39 11.57 -4.90
CA TYR A 78 3.10 11.21 -4.31
C TYR A 78 2.01 11.43 -5.34
N ILE A 79 1.19 10.43 -5.59
CA ILE A 79 0.11 10.51 -6.57
C ILE A 79 -1.19 10.09 -5.89
N ASP A 80 -2.24 10.90 -6.02
CA ASP A 80 -3.58 10.59 -5.54
C ASP A 80 -4.03 9.20 -6.02
N SER A 81 -4.59 8.39 -5.15
CA SER A 81 -4.93 6.99 -5.42
C SER A 81 -5.92 6.84 -6.57
N ARG A 82 -6.90 7.75 -6.69
CA ARG A 82 -7.89 7.74 -7.78
C ARG A 82 -7.24 8.12 -9.11
N PHE A 83 -6.26 9.05 -9.08
CA PHE A 83 -5.51 9.40 -10.28
C PHE A 83 -4.67 8.23 -10.77
N VAL A 84 -3.98 7.51 -9.86
CA VAL A 84 -3.25 6.27 -10.19
C VAL A 84 -4.18 5.22 -10.79
N GLU A 85 -5.37 5.01 -10.22
CA GLU A 85 -6.37 4.06 -10.75
C GLU A 85 -6.78 4.39 -12.18
N HIS A 86 -6.95 5.68 -12.51
CA HIS A 86 -7.28 6.13 -13.87
C HIS A 86 -6.12 5.98 -14.85
N CYS A 87 -4.86 6.06 -14.36
CA CYS A 87 -3.66 5.86 -15.18
C CYS A 87 -3.28 4.38 -15.33
N THR A 88 -3.71 3.52 -14.39
CA THR A 88 -3.30 2.11 -14.36
C THR A 88 -4.06 1.33 -15.44
N PRO A 89 -3.34 0.69 -16.39
CA PRO A 89 -3.98 -0.19 -17.37
C PRO A 89 -4.70 -1.34 -16.68
N GLN A 90 -5.90 -1.66 -17.17
CA GLN A 90 -6.62 -2.85 -16.71
C GLN A 90 -5.88 -4.10 -17.16
N SER A 91 -5.07 -4.66 -16.29
CA SER A 91 -4.30 -5.88 -16.54
C SER A 91 -4.19 -6.74 -15.28
N ASN A 92 -3.91 -8.02 -15.49
CA ASN A 92 -3.65 -8.95 -14.38
C ASN A 92 -2.38 -8.59 -13.59
N TYR A 93 -1.47 -7.81 -14.17
CA TYR A 93 -0.23 -7.33 -13.54
C TYR A 93 -0.51 -6.30 -12.44
N GLY A 94 -1.46 -5.40 -12.63
CA GLY A 94 -1.84 -4.40 -11.64
C GLY A 94 -2.24 -5.03 -10.31
N MET A 95 -3.03 -6.10 -10.35
CA MET A 95 -3.45 -6.83 -9.15
C MET A 95 -2.27 -7.54 -8.46
N LYS A 96 -1.41 -8.21 -9.21
CA LYS A 96 -0.22 -8.88 -8.64
C LYS A 96 0.72 -7.88 -8.00
N GLY A 97 1.00 -6.78 -8.70
CA GLY A 97 1.81 -5.68 -8.20
C GLY A 97 1.23 -5.13 -6.89
N GLN A 98 -0.08 -4.90 -6.83
CA GLN A 98 -0.75 -4.43 -5.63
C GLN A 98 -0.57 -5.39 -4.44
N LEU A 99 -0.74 -6.69 -4.65
CA LEU A 99 -0.56 -7.71 -3.62
C LEU A 99 0.91 -7.83 -3.17
N ALA A 100 1.84 -7.78 -4.13
CA ALA A 100 3.26 -7.81 -3.85
C ALA A 100 3.70 -6.60 -3.03
N LEU A 101 3.31 -5.39 -3.43
CA LEU A 101 3.61 -4.14 -2.74
C LEU A 101 3.02 -4.06 -1.34
N PHE A 102 1.90 -4.74 -1.10
CA PHE A 102 1.34 -4.83 0.25
C PHE A 102 2.20 -5.70 1.19
N MET A 103 2.97 -6.63 0.65
CA MET A 103 3.87 -7.52 1.41
C MET A 103 5.30 -7.01 1.48
N ASN A 104 5.78 -6.39 0.41
CA ASN A 104 7.12 -5.82 0.26
C ASN A 104 7.03 -4.56 -0.61
N PRO A 105 7.21 -3.36 -0.02
CA PRO A 105 7.11 -2.12 -0.77
C PRO A 105 8.40 -1.79 -1.55
N VAL A 106 9.49 -2.51 -1.35
CA VAL A 106 10.80 -2.25 -1.97
C VAL A 106 11.06 -3.23 -3.10
N MET A 107 11.43 -2.71 -4.25
CA MET A 107 11.87 -3.45 -5.42
C MET A 107 13.32 -3.11 -5.74
N LYS A 108 14.17 -4.14 -5.80
CA LYS A 108 15.56 -4.01 -6.24
C LYS A 108 15.60 -3.87 -7.76
N LEU A 109 16.22 -2.82 -8.28
CA LEU A 109 16.39 -2.60 -9.70
C LEU A 109 17.82 -2.94 -10.14
N ASN A 110 17.97 -3.51 -11.32
CA ASN A 110 19.27 -3.57 -11.98
C ASN A 110 19.60 -2.20 -12.63
N GLU A 111 20.82 -2.01 -13.12
CA GLU A 111 21.28 -0.73 -13.68
C GLU A 111 20.39 -0.21 -14.83
N ALA A 112 19.93 -1.09 -15.73
CA ALA A 112 19.09 -0.72 -16.85
C ALA A 112 17.68 -0.31 -16.38
N GLN A 113 17.10 -1.05 -15.44
CA GLN A 113 15.82 -0.72 -14.81
C GLN A 113 15.89 0.59 -14.02
N PHE A 114 16.98 0.81 -13.28
CA PHE A 114 17.19 2.06 -12.56
C PHE A 114 17.28 3.26 -13.52
N ALA A 115 18.06 3.14 -14.60
CA ALA A 115 18.16 4.22 -15.58
C ALA A 115 16.81 4.57 -16.22
N LEU A 116 16.00 3.55 -16.57
CA LEU A 116 14.66 3.74 -17.11
C LEU A 116 13.73 4.36 -16.07
N CYS A 117 13.71 3.85 -14.85
CA CYS A 117 12.92 4.39 -13.74
C CYS A 117 13.27 5.86 -13.45
N LEU A 118 14.55 6.22 -13.46
CA LEU A 118 14.99 7.60 -13.30
C LEU A 118 14.49 8.51 -14.42
N GLN A 119 14.48 7.99 -15.65
CA GLN A 119 13.91 8.70 -16.81
C GLN A 119 12.41 8.92 -16.65
N ASP A 120 11.67 7.95 -16.14
CA ASP A 120 10.23 8.06 -15.87
C ASP A 120 9.94 9.14 -14.83
N PHE A 121 10.69 9.12 -13.71
CA PHE A 121 10.54 10.13 -12.66
C PHE A 121 10.82 11.54 -13.19
N HIS A 122 11.88 11.71 -13.98
CA HIS A 122 12.17 12.98 -14.63
C HIS A 122 11.10 13.34 -15.67
N GLY A 123 10.56 12.38 -16.39
CA GLY A 123 9.49 12.58 -17.38
C GLY A 123 8.21 13.09 -16.72
N VAL A 124 7.79 12.49 -15.61
CA VAL A 124 6.63 12.95 -14.83
C VAL A 124 6.89 14.36 -14.29
N LYS A 125 8.08 14.58 -13.67
CA LYS A 125 8.47 15.89 -13.14
C LYS A 125 8.48 16.96 -14.21
N TYR A 126 9.07 16.70 -15.37
CA TYR A 126 9.13 17.66 -16.49
C TYR A 126 7.72 18.05 -16.94
N ARG A 127 6.80 17.09 -17.09
CA ARG A 127 5.41 17.37 -17.47
C ARG A 127 4.67 18.15 -16.39
N TYR A 128 4.90 17.81 -15.13
CA TYR A 128 4.31 18.51 -13.99
C TYR A 128 4.77 19.99 -13.93
N ASP A 129 6.05 20.26 -14.19
CA ASP A 129 6.62 21.62 -14.15
C ASP A 129 6.26 22.45 -15.40
N THR A 130 5.81 21.84 -16.52
CA THR A 130 5.50 22.50 -17.78
C THR A 130 4.04 23.01 -17.80
N ILE A 131 3.72 23.92 -16.88
CA ILE A 131 2.40 24.56 -16.78
C ILE A 131 2.09 25.35 -18.04
N GLY A 132 0.85 25.25 -18.53
CA GLY A 132 0.40 25.98 -19.73
C GLY A 132 0.52 25.20 -21.04
N PHE A 133 0.97 23.96 -21.00
CA PHE A 133 0.88 23.04 -22.14
C PHE A 133 -0.60 22.75 -22.46
N VAL A 134 -1.00 22.80 -23.74
CA VAL A 134 -2.42 22.65 -24.14
C VAL A 134 -3.04 21.33 -23.66
N PHE A 135 -2.24 20.25 -23.65
CA PHE A 135 -2.66 18.93 -23.18
C PHE A 135 -1.94 18.58 -21.87
N TYR A 136 -1.93 19.51 -20.90
CA TYR A 136 -1.17 19.40 -19.67
C TYR A 136 -1.57 18.17 -18.86
N GLU A 137 -2.86 18.01 -18.56
CA GLU A 137 -3.37 16.88 -17.78
C GLU A 137 -3.18 15.54 -18.50
N GLU A 138 -3.46 15.49 -19.80
CA GLU A 138 -3.28 14.29 -20.62
C GLU A 138 -1.81 13.88 -20.70
N SER A 139 -0.90 14.83 -20.84
CA SER A 139 0.53 14.55 -20.92
C SER A 139 1.09 13.98 -19.62
N ILE A 140 0.64 14.47 -18.48
CA ILE A 140 1.00 13.92 -17.17
C ILE A 140 0.40 12.51 -17.01
N ARG A 141 -0.85 12.33 -17.39
CA ARG A 141 -1.52 11.00 -17.34
C ARG A 141 -0.75 9.97 -18.17
N CYS A 142 -0.32 10.33 -19.38
CA CYS A 142 0.50 9.46 -20.23
C CYS A 142 1.85 9.13 -19.58
N ALA A 143 2.53 10.12 -18.97
CA ALA A 143 3.80 9.91 -18.30
C ALA A 143 3.65 8.98 -17.07
N VAL A 144 2.65 9.19 -16.24
CA VAL A 144 2.34 8.32 -15.10
C VAL A 144 1.95 6.91 -15.56
N GLN A 145 1.18 6.79 -16.65
CA GLN A 145 0.81 5.49 -17.21
C GLN A 145 2.04 4.72 -17.70
N LEU A 146 2.96 5.38 -18.41
CA LEU A 146 4.20 4.77 -18.87
C LEU A 146 5.05 4.28 -17.68
N MET A 147 5.27 5.12 -16.70
CA MET A 147 5.96 4.78 -15.46
C MET A 147 5.35 3.54 -14.77
N ILE A 148 4.02 3.44 -14.70
CA ILE A 148 3.33 2.28 -14.12
C ILE A 148 3.57 1.01 -14.96
N LEU A 149 3.57 1.11 -16.28
CA LEU A 149 3.85 -0.02 -17.18
C LEU A 149 5.26 -0.55 -16.98
N ASP A 150 6.25 0.35 -16.87
CA ASP A 150 7.64 -0.03 -16.61
C ASP A 150 7.79 -0.69 -15.22
N PHE A 151 7.07 -0.21 -14.21
CA PHE A 151 7.03 -0.89 -12.89
C PHE A 151 6.44 -2.29 -12.96
N PHE A 152 5.44 -2.51 -13.82
CA PHE A 152 4.91 -3.85 -14.04
C PHE A 152 5.92 -4.76 -14.72
N ASP A 153 6.67 -4.26 -15.70
CA ASP A 153 7.74 -5.00 -16.36
C ASP A 153 8.87 -5.34 -15.38
N PHE A 154 9.32 -4.39 -14.56
CA PHE A 154 10.32 -4.63 -13.52
C PHE A 154 9.86 -5.70 -12.54
N HIS A 155 8.59 -5.65 -12.12
CA HIS A 155 8.03 -6.65 -11.24
C HIS A 155 7.99 -8.04 -11.91
N ALA A 156 7.55 -8.11 -13.16
CA ALA A 156 7.50 -9.35 -13.93
C ALA A 156 8.90 -9.96 -14.12
N TYR A 157 9.89 -9.13 -14.43
CA TYR A 157 11.28 -9.56 -14.56
C TYR A 157 11.85 -10.12 -13.26
N ASN A 158 11.63 -9.43 -12.14
CA ASN A 158 12.22 -9.78 -10.84
C ASN A 158 11.52 -10.97 -10.16
N TYR A 159 10.23 -11.16 -10.38
CA TYR A 159 9.40 -12.15 -9.65
C TYR A 159 8.71 -13.17 -10.53
N GLY A 160 8.95 -13.10 -11.84
CA GLY A 160 8.40 -14.02 -12.83
C GLY A 160 6.96 -13.70 -13.25
N ASP A 161 6.66 -14.07 -14.49
CA ASP A 161 5.34 -13.93 -15.10
C ASP A 161 4.53 -15.22 -14.89
N SER A 162 3.83 -15.34 -13.77
CA SER A 162 2.81 -16.36 -13.62
C SER A 162 1.47 -15.80 -14.07
N SER A 163 0.95 -16.23 -15.21
CA SER A 163 -0.36 -15.81 -15.71
C SER A 163 -1.47 -16.19 -14.72
N ILE A 164 -2.27 -15.22 -14.32
CA ILE A 164 -3.50 -15.44 -13.54
C ILE A 164 -4.66 -15.45 -14.54
N SER A 165 -5.61 -16.39 -14.39
CA SER A 165 -6.77 -16.38 -15.26
C SER A 165 -7.55 -15.08 -15.10
N PRO A 166 -8.11 -14.50 -16.20
CA PRO A 166 -8.87 -13.26 -16.11
C PRO A 166 -10.03 -13.33 -15.10
N GLN A 167 -10.66 -14.49 -14.98
CA GLN A 167 -11.74 -14.71 -14.01
C GLN A 167 -11.24 -14.59 -12.55
N TYR A 168 -10.06 -15.13 -12.24
CA TYR A 168 -9.47 -15.02 -10.90
C TYR A 168 -9.11 -13.56 -10.59
N ALA A 169 -8.58 -12.85 -11.58
CA ALA A 169 -8.24 -11.43 -11.44
C ALA A 169 -9.47 -10.58 -11.11
N VAL A 170 -10.60 -10.79 -11.82
CA VAL A 170 -11.85 -10.07 -11.55
C VAL A 170 -12.35 -10.30 -10.12
N ILE A 171 -12.40 -11.56 -9.67
CA ILE A 171 -12.87 -11.90 -8.33
C ILE A 171 -11.92 -11.34 -7.26
N MET A 172 -10.61 -11.47 -7.48
CA MET A 172 -9.60 -10.97 -6.54
C MET A 172 -9.61 -9.45 -6.43
N ASN A 173 -9.74 -8.72 -7.54
CA ASN A 173 -9.86 -7.27 -7.53
C ASN A 173 -11.09 -6.81 -6.74
N LYS A 174 -12.25 -7.43 -6.95
CA LYS A 174 -13.46 -7.13 -6.18
C LYS A 174 -13.27 -7.43 -4.69
N PHE A 175 -12.65 -8.56 -4.34
CA PHE A 175 -12.36 -8.91 -2.97
C PHE A 175 -11.43 -7.89 -2.30
N LEU A 176 -10.36 -7.47 -2.99
CA LEU A 176 -9.45 -6.43 -2.48
C LEU A 176 -10.16 -5.08 -2.32
N ALA A 177 -11.02 -4.70 -3.27
CA ALA A 177 -11.81 -3.48 -3.16
C ALA A 177 -12.71 -3.47 -1.92
N MET A 178 -13.36 -4.59 -1.58
CA MET A 178 -14.13 -4.74 -0.34
C MET A 178 -13.24 -4.57 0.91
N LEU A 179 -12.03 -5.14 0.89
CA LEU A 179 -11.08 -4.96 1.99
C LEU A 179 -10.59 -3.50 2.08
N GLU A 180 -10.31 -2.85 0.97
CA GLU A 180 -9.91 -1.43 0.95
C GLU A 180 -11.04 -0.50 1.42
N ASN A 181 -12.29 -0.85 1.14
CA ASN A 181 -13.49 -0.16 1.63
C ASN A 181 -13.70 -0.31 3.15
N GLY A 182 -13.01 -1.26 3.80
CA GLY A 182 -13.09 -1.48 5.24
C GLY A 182 -14.18 -2.44 5.70
N ASP A 183 -14.74 -3.25 4.81
CA ASP A 183 -15.83 -4.20 5.11
C ASP A 183 -15.45 -5.16 6.27
N TYR A 184 -14.15 -5.42 6.45
CA TYR A 184 -13.62 -6.24 7.56
C TYR A 184 -13.89 -5.65 8.96
N ARG A 185 -14.22 -4.37 9.08
CA ARG A 185 -14.59 -3.78 10.37
C ARG A 185 -15.86 -4.42 10.92
N ASN A 186 -16.80 -4.70 10.04
CA ASN A 186 -18.08 -5.31 10.38
C ASN A 186 -18.11 -6.82 10.14
N ASN A 187 -17.41 -7.31 9.10
CA ASN A 187 -17.51 -8.69 8.64
C ASN A 187 -16.11 -9.28 8.43
N ARG A 188 -15.69 -10.21 9.28
CA ARG A 188 -14.37 -10.90 9.18
C ARG A 188 -14.46 -12.33 8.68
N GLU A 189 -15.67 -12.81 8.43
CA GLU A 189 -15.89 -14.18 7.95
C GLU A 189 -15.77 -14.26 6.43
N VAL A 190 -15.01 -15.23 5.92
CA VAL A 190 -14.83 -15.46 4.48
C VAL A 190 -16.16 -15.67 3.76
N THR A 191 -17.15 -16.24 4.46
CA THR A 191 -18.49 -16.50 3.94
C THR A 191 -19.21 -15.23 3.52
N TYR A 192 -19.04 -14.13 4.23
CA TYR A 192 -19.58 -12.82 3.85
C TYR A 192 -19.07 -12.38 2.48
N TYR A 193 -17.75 -12.32 2.31
CA TYR A 193 -17.12 -11.91 1.05
C TYR A 193 -17.48 -12.84 -0.11
N ALA A 194 -17.51 -14.13 0.16
CA ALA A 194 -17.88 -15.13 -0.83
C ALA A 194 -19.34 -14.94 -1.32
N SER A 195 -20.25 -14.62 -0.40
CA SER A 195 -21.65 -14.32 -0.73
C SER A 195 -21.77 -13.08 -1.60
N GLU A 196 -21.11 -11.97 -1.22
CA GLU A 196 -21.11 -10.72 -2.00
C GLU A 196 -20.53 -10.90 -3.41
N LEU A 197 -19.54 -11.80 -3.54
CA LEU A 197 -18.90 -12.11 -4.82
C LEU A 197 -19.60 -13.23 -5.60
N CYS A 198 -20.72 -13.76 -5.10
CA CYS A 198 -21.48 -14.87 -5.69
C CYS A 198 -20.64 -16.12 -5.94
N VAL A 199 -19.74 -16.45 -5.01
CA VAL A 199 -18.88 -17.65 -5.05
C VAL A 199 -18.91 -18.41 -3.73
N THR A 200 -18.34 -19.63 -3.68
CA THR A 200 -18.19 -20.35 -2.41
C THR A 200 -16.97 -19.85 -1.63
N ALA A 201 -17.00 -19.92 -0.29
CA ALA A 201 -15.87 -19.57 0.57
C ALA A 201 -14.60 -20.37 0.25
N LYS A 202 -14.76 -21.66 -0.11
CA LYS A 202 -13.66 -22.52 -0.56
C LYS A 202 -13.03 -21.99 -1.85
N TYR A 203 -13.86 -21.65 -2.83
CA TYR A 203 -13.41 -21.15 -4.13
C TYR A 203 -12.72 -19.79 -4.00
N LEU A 204 -13.28 -18.85 -3.21
CA LEU A 204 -12.61 -17.57 -2.91
C LEU A 204 -11.24 -17.78 -2.28
N SER A 205 -11.12 -18.67 -1.28
CA SER A 205 -9.85 -18.98 -0.63
C SER A 205 -8.84 -19.65 -1.58
N GLU A 206 -9.32 -20.46 -2.53
CA GLU A 206 -8.48 -21.04 -3.57
C GLU A 206 -7.95 -19.99 -4.53
N ILE A 207 -8.81 -19.07 -5.01
CA ILE A 207 -8.41 -17.93 -5.84
C ILE A 207 -7.33 -17.12 -5.12
N CYS A 208 -7.58 -16.71 -3.86
CA CYS A 208 -6.60 -15.95 -3.08
C CYS A 208 -5.26 -16.69 -2.98
N LYS A 209 -5.25 -18.00 -2.72
CA LYS A 209 -4.00 -18.79 -2.66
C LYS A 209 -3.27 -18.83 -3.99
N LYS A 210 -3.98 -19.04 -5.10
CA LYS A 210 -3.38 -19.09 -6.43
C LYS A 210 -2.84 -17.73 -6.89
N THR A 211 -3.48 -16.65 -6.48
CA THR A 211 -3.11 -15.29 -6.92
C THR A 211 -2.06 -14.63 -6.03
N SER A 212 -2.04 -14.93 -4.73
CA SER A 212 -1.21 -14.23 -3.75
C SER A 212 -0.37 -15.14 -2.84
N GLY A 213 -0.51 -16.46 -2.96
CA GLY A 213 0.10 -17.42 -2.04
C GLY A 213 -0.60 -17.52 -0.69
N HIS A 214 -1.60 -16.70 -0.40
CA HIS A 214 -2.27 -16.60 0.89
C HIS A 214 -3.80 -16.82 0.77
N SER A 215 -4.43 -17.36 1.82
CA SER A 215 -5.88 -17.56 1.85
C SER A 215 -6.67 -16.25 1.98
N ALA A 216 -7.98 -16.29 1.65
CA ALA A 216 -8.86 -15.14 1.89
C ALA A 216 -8.86 -14.69 3.36
N ASN A 217 -8.88 -15.64 4.28
CA ASN A 217 -8.83 -15.35 5.72
C ASN A 217 -7.53 -14.63 6.15
N PHE A 218 -6.39 -14.97 5.52
CA PHE A 218 -5.15 -14.25 5.74
C PHE A 218 -5.31 -12.76 5.38
N TRP A 219 -5.87 -12.44 4.21
CA TRP A 219 -6.04 -11.07 3.75
C TRP A 219 -7.01 -10.29 4.63
N ILE A 220 -8.17 -10.86 4.98
CA ILE A 220 -9.14 -10.23 5.88
C ILE A 220 -8.50 -9.87 7.21
N ASN A 221 -7.81 -10.83 7.85
CA ASN A 221 -7.14 -10.59 9.13
C ASN A 221 -6.00 -9.58 8.98
N ARG A 222 -5.29 -9.59 7.87
CA ARG A 222 -4.18 -8.66 7.61
C ARG A 222 -4.66 -7.22 7.53
N TYR A 223 -5.71 -6.95 6.75
CA TYR A 223 -6.31 -5.62 6.67
C TYR A 223 -6.88 -5.18 8.02
N THR A 224 -7.57 -6.08 8.72
CA THR A 224 -8.13 -5.80 10.06
C THR A 224 -7.05 -5.38 11.04
N ILE A 225 -5.97 -6.17 11.17
CA ILE A 225 -4.93 -5.91 12.17
C ILE A 225 -4.12 -4.65 11.87
N LEU A 226 -3.95 -4.31 10.60
CA LEU A 226 -3.27 -3.09 10.19
C LEU A 226 -4.06 -1.85 10.58
N ASP A 227 -5.35 -1.85 10.34
CA ASP A 227 -6.23 -0.75 10.71
C ASP A 227 -6.31 -0.60 12.22
N ILE A 228 -6.45 -1.72 12.96
CA ILE A 228 -6.36 -1.72 14.43
C ILE A 228 -5.03 -1.12 14.90
N SER A 229 -3.90 -1.56 14.32
CA SER A 229 -2.57 -1.06 14.69
C SER A 229 -2.43 0.44 14.48
N ARG A 230 -2.99 0.97 13.38
CA ARG A 230 -3.02 2.40 13.10
C ARG A 230 -3.75 3.17 14.18
N HIS A 231 -4.95 2.73 14.57
CA HIS A 231 -5.72 3.37 15.64
C HIS A 231 -5.04 3.25 17.01
N LEU A 232 -4.41 2.12 17.31
CA LEU A 232 -3.64 1.95 18.53
C LEU A 232 -2.47 2.94 18.63
N ARG A 233 -1.76 3.18 17.53
CA ARG A 233 -0.63 4.15 17.50
C ARG A 233 -1.10 5.59 17.67
N LYS A 234 -2.19 5.96 17.00
CA LYS A 234 -2.77 7.31 17.10
C LYS A 234 -3.35 7.60 18.50
N LYS A 235 -3.61 6.58 19.32
CA LYS A 235 -4.19 6.69 20.68
C LYS A 235 -5.51 7.46 20.75
N GLU A 236 -6.25 7.49 19.64
CA GLU A 236 -7.51 8.22 19.51
C GLU A 236 -8.69 7.52 20.20
N PHE A 237 -8.58 6.20 20.38
CA PHE A 237 -9.65 5.36 20.90
C PHE A 237 -9.19 4.51 22.09
N THR A 238 -10.08 4.29 23.03
CA THR A 238 -9.89 3.27 24.08
C THR A 238 -10.05 1.86 23.50
N PHE A 239 -9.62 0.84 24.24
CA PHE A 239 -9.81 -0.56 23.84
C PHE A 239 -11.26 -0.95 23.61
N VAL A 240 -12.15 -0.45 24.48
CA VAL A 240 -13.58 -0.72 24.35
C VAL A 240 -14.11 -0.10 23.06
N GLN A 241 -13.77 1.16 22.81
CA GLN A 241 -14.15 1.84 21.57
C GLN A 241 -13.60 1.15 20.32
N LEU A 242 -12.35 0.67 20.34
CA LEU A 242 -11.81 -0.11 19.22
C LEU A 242 -12.52 -1.45 19.06
N SER A 243 -12.82 -2.15 20.16
CA SER A 243 -13.60 -3.38 20.11
C SER A 243 -14.95 -3.17 19.43
N ASP A 244 -15.62 -2.06 19.75
CA ASP A 244 -16.92 -1.70 19.19
C ASP A 244 -16.79 -1.25 17.72
N LEU A 245 -15.79 -0.38 17.41
CA LEU A 245 -15.51 0.11 16.04
C LEU A 245 -15.26 -1.04 15.06
N PHE A 246 -14.59 -2.10 15.51
CA PHE A 246 -14.31 -3.29 14.71
C PHE A 246 -15.33 -4.41 14.94
N ASN A 247 -16.48 -4.11 15.53
CA ASN A 247 -17.58 -5.06 15.75
C ASN A 247 -17.12 -6.41 16.34
N PHE A 248 -16.31 -6.37 17.42
CA PHE A 248 -15.97 -7.55 18.18
C PHE A 248 -17.04 -7.87 19.22
N SER A 249 -17.34 -9.14 19.44
CA SER A 249 -18.34 -9.58 20.40
C SER A 249 -18.00 -9.23 21.86
N SER A 250 -16.73 -8.95 22.16
CA SER A 250 -16.30 -8.47 23.47
C SER A 250 -14.87 -7.90 23.43
N PRO A 251 -14.52 -6.95 24.33
CA PRO A 251 -13.15 -6.47 24.48
C PRO A 251 -12.14 -7.57 24.81
N ALA A 252 -12.56 -8.64 25.49
CA ALA A 252 -11.70 -9.79 25.79
C ALA A 252 -11.36 -10.58 24.52
N TYR A 253 -12.30 -10.74 23.59
CA TYR A 253 -12.05 -11.36 22.29
C TYR A 253 -11.18 -10.48 21.41
N PHE A 254 -11.44 -9.17 21.38
CA PHE A 254 -10.58 -8.17 20.71
C PHE A 254 -9.13 -8.24 21.20
N SER A 255 -8.90 -8.26 22.52
CA SER A 255 -7.55 -8.35 23.08
C SER A 255 -6.83 -9.64 22.66
N ARG A 256 -7.51 -10.79 22.67
CA ARG A 256 -6.92 -12.05 22.19
C ARG A 256 -6.61 -12.02 20.70
N TYR A 257 -7.47 -11.40 19.90
CA TYR A 257 -7.27 -11.23 18.47
C TYR A 257 -6.01 -10.38 18.19
N VAL A 258 -5.89 -9.22 18.84
CA VAL A 258 -4.73 -8.33 18.72
C VAL A 258 -3.45 -9.06 19.15
N GLN A 259 -3.45 -9.72 20.30
CA GLN A 259 -2.30 -10.48 20.78
C GLN A 259 -1.87 -11.57 19.82
N ARG A 260 -2.82 -12.29 19.22
CA ARG A 260 -2.55 -13.35 18.24
C ARG A 260 -1.84 -12.84 17.00
N TYR A 261 -2.21 -11.66 16.50
CA TYR A 261 -1.71 -11.15 15.21
C TYR A 261 -0.57 -10.13 15.33
N LEU A 262 -0.46 -9.41 16.46
CA LEU A 262 0.65 -8.47 16.73
C LEU A 262 1.72 -9.05 17.67
N GLY A 263 1.49 -10.19 18.29
CA GLY A 263 2.43 -10.80 19.26
C GLY A 263 2.53 -10.04 20.59
N MET A 264 1.85 -8.92 20.74
CA MET A 264 1.85 -8.07 21.93
C MET A 264 0.43 -7.81 22.42
N SER A 265 0.27 -7.72 23.76
CA SER A 265 -1.02 -7.29 24.31
C SER A 265 -1.25 -5.82 23.93
N PRO A 266 -2.50 -5.43 23.67
CA PRO A 266 -2.83 -4.05 23.35
C PRO A 266 -2.30 -3.03 24.38
N SER A 267 -2.27 -3.37 25.68
CA SER A 267 -1.72 -2.51 26.75
C SER A 267 -0.23 -2.22 26.58
N LYS A 268 0.56 -3.17 26.05
CA LYS A 268 1.98 -2.97 25.74
C LYS A 268 2.17 -2.10 24.49
N THR A 269 1.30 -2.24 23.50
CA THR A 269 1.35 -1.43 22.26
C THR A 269 1.04 0.05 22.56
N LEU A 270 0.25 0.36 23.58
CA LEU A 270 -0.06 1.74 24.01
C LEU A 270 1.00 2.33 24.96
N GLY A 271 2.05 1.60 25.34
CA GLY A 271 3.02 2.07 26.32
C GLY A 271 2.41 2.30 27.71
N ILE A 272 1.25 1.72 28.00
CA ILE A 272 0.66 1.70 29.34
C ILE A 272 1.33 0.54 30.08
N GLU A 273 2.50 0.79 30.63
CA GLU A 273 3.04 -0.07 31.68
C GLU A 273 2.06 -0.05 32.84
N ASN A 274 1.44 -1.17 33.13
CA ASN A 274 0.73 -1.37 34.37
C ASN A 274 1.75 -1.30 35.51
N ASN A 275 1.91 -0.11 36.12
CA ASN A 275 2.40 0.01 37.46
C ASN A 275 1.37 -0.69 38.38
N LYS A 276 1.43 -2.00 38.47
CA LYS A 276 0.88 -2.73 39.61
C LYS A 276 1.93 -2.70 40.70
N LYS A 277 1.73 -1.79 41.67
CA LYS A 277 2.17 -2.02 43.05
C LYS A 277 1.40 -3.16 43.65
#